data_75b44fec17ee07ae8f1d4c8c9b1b411a
#
_entry.id   75b44fec17ee07ae8f1d4c8c9b1b411a
#
_cell.length_a   1.000
_cell.length_b   1.000
_cell.length_c   1.000
_cell.angle_alpha   90.00
_cell.angle_beta   90.00
_cell.angle_gamma   90.00
#
_symmetry.space_group_name_H-M   'P 1'
#
loop_
_entity.id
_entity.type
_entity.pdbx_description
1 polymer ?
#
loop_
_entity_poly.entity_id
_entity_poly.type
_entity_poly.pdbx_seq_one_letter_code
_entity_poly.pdbx_strand_id
1 'polypeptide(L)'
;MSDQRKPASVYGQGDEPDPRFSLANERTALAWMRTALALVAAGIAIISISSLGTVPRWTALVGAVSCGGGALLAWRAVAGWARVERALRLRKALPSPLALATLAGGVIVLAALMIAVGVVELLRP
;
A
#
# COMPACT_ATOMS: atom_id res chain seq x y z
N MET A 1 -32.39 -14.23 -5.21
CA MET A 1 -31.69 -13.40 -6.21
C MET A 1 -30.19 -13.61 -6.00
N SER A 2 -29.51 -14.15 -6.99
CA SER A 2 -28.04 -14.25 -6.92
C SER A 2 -27.42 -12.86 -6.98
N ASP A 3 -26.63 -12.52 -5.98
CA ASP A 3 -25.90 -11.25 -5.97
C ASP A 3 -24.91 -11.22 -7.15
N GLN A 4 -25.14 -10.35 -8.12
CA GLN A 4 -24.30 -10.24 -9.32
C GLN A 4 -23.05 -9.34 -9.09
N ARG A 5 -22.84 -8.85 -7.86
CA ARG A 5 -21.67 -8.05 -7.51
C ARG A 5 -20.38 -8.87 -7.58
N LYS A 6 -19.31 -8.26 -8.08
CA LYS A 6 -17.98 -8.90 -8.18
C LYS A 6 -17.01 -8.30 -7.15
N PRO A 7 -16.08 -9.06 -6.61
CA PRO A 7 -15.78 -10.48 -6.90
C PRO A 7 -16.74 -11.45 -6.17
N ALA A 8 -17.17 -12.51 -6.87
CA ALA A 8 -18.06 -13.52 -6.31
C ALA A 8 -17.50 -14.22 -5.06
N SER A 9 -16.17 -14.26 -4.94
CA SER A 9 -15.47 -14.78 -3.75
C SER A 9 -15.71 -13.96 -2.48
N VAL A 10 -16.21 -12.74 -2.59
CA VAL A 10 -16.59 -11.87 -1.48
C VAL A 10 -18.11 -11.81 -1.36
N TYR A 11 -18.79 -11.42 -2.43
CA TYR A 11 -20.23 -11.15 -2.42
C TYR A 11 -21.12 -12.40 -2.47
N GLY A 12 -20.59 -13.54 -2.90
CA GLY A 12 -21.29 -14.81 -2.93
C GLY A 12 -21.30 -15.57 -1.59
N GLN A 13 -20.83 -14.98 -0.50
CA GLN A 13 -20.71 -15.65 0.81
C GLN A 13 -21.46 -14.88 1.90
N GLY A 14 -22.13 -15.63 2.80
CA GLY A 14 -22.78 -15.10 4.00
C GLY A 14 -23.93 -14.13 3.73
N ASP A 15 -24.30 -13.40 4.78
CA ASP A 15 -25.37 -12.40 4.76
C ASP A 15 -24.83 -11.00 4.47
N GLU A 16 -25.70 -10.10 4.01
CA GLU A 16 -25.33 -8.70 3.81
C GLU A 16 -25.06 -8.02 5.16
N PRO A 17 -23.84 -7.47 5.38
CA PRO A 17 -23.53 -6.76 6.61
C PRO A 17 -24.21 -5.38 6.61
N ASP A 18 -24.23 -4.73 7.78
CA ASP A 18 -24.67 -3.33 7.86
C ASP A 18 -23.80 -2.48 6.89
N PRO A 19 -24.42 -1.69 6.00
CA PRO A 19 -23.72 -0.87 5.01
C PRO A 19 -22.67 0.04 5.61
N ARG A 20 -22.83 0.48 6.85
CA ARG A 20 -21.86 1.34 7.55
C ARG A 20 -20.47 0.70 7.68
N PHE A 21 -20.43 -0.59 7.97
CA PHE A 21 -19.16 -1.33 8.11
C PHE A 21 -18.50 -1.57 6.76
N SER A 22 -19.26 -1.91 5.72
CA SER A 22 -18.71 -2.05 4.37
C SER A 22 -18.15 -0.73 3.83
N LEU A 23 -18.88 0.38 4.02
CA LEU A 23 -18.41 1.71 3.63
C LEU A 23 -17.16 2.15 4.42
N ALA A 24 -17.09 1.82 5.71
CA ALA A 24 -15.89 2.08 6.51
C ALA A 24 -14.69 1.28 6.01
N ASN A 25 -14.90 0.01 5.64
CA ASN A 25 -13.88 -0.85 5.05
C ASN A 25 -13.36 -0.29 3.71
N GLU A 26 -14.26 0.16 2.85
CA GLU A 26 -13.90 0.81 1.58
C GLU A 26 -13.07 2.08 1.80
N ARG A 27 -13.46 2.95 2.74
CA ARG A 27 -12.70 4.15 3.09
C ARG A 27 -11.27 3.82 3.52
N THR A 28 -11.12 2.77 4.33
CA THR A 28 -9.80 2.29 4.77
C THR A 28 -8.98 1.80 3.58
N ALA A 29 -9.55 0.98 2.71
CA ALA A 29 -8.87 0.50 1.50
C ALA A 29 -8.45 1.65 0.56
N LEU A 30 -9.32 2.64 0.37
CA LEU A 30 -9.02 3.83 -0.44
C LEU A 30 -7.92 4.69 0.19
N ALA A 31 -7.85 4.78 1.53
CA ALA A 31 -6.75 5.48 2.21
C ALA A 31 -5.40 4.79 1.94
N TRP A 32 -5.34 3.48 2.01
CA TRP A 32 -4.16 2.70 1.64
C TRP A 32 -3.77 2.86 0.17
N MET A 33 -4.77 2.91 -0.71
CA MET A 33 -4.55 3.11 -2.14
C MET A 33 -3.93 4.49 -2.43
N ARG A 34 -4.32 5.55 -1.71
CA ARG A 34 -3.68 6.87 -1.82
C ARG A 34 -2.19 6.82 -1.46
N THR A 35 -1.85 6.12 -0.39
CA THR A 35 -0.44 5.93 0.01
C THR A 35 0.33 5.14 -1.03
N ALA A 36 -0.28 4.09 -1.59
CA ALA A 36 0.33 3.31 -2.68
C ALA A 36 0.61 4.18 -3.92
N LEU A 37 -0.35 5.00 -4.32
CA LEU A 37 -0.19 5.93 -5.44
C LEU A 37 0.89 6.98 -5.18
N ALA A 38 0.99 7.50 -3.95
CA ALA A 38 2.04 8.45 -3.57
C ALA A 38 3.44 7.82 -3.69
N LEU A 39 3.60 6.56 -3.26
CA LEU A 39 4.86 5.82 -3.42
C LEU A 39 5.23 5.61 -4.89
N VAL A 40 4.26 5.25 -5.74
CA VAL A 40 4.48 5.10 -7.18
C VAL A 40 4.85 6.43 -7.81
N ALA A 41 4.13 7.50 -7.49
CA ALA A 41 4.42 8.84 -8.03
C ALA A 41 5.82 9.33 -7.62
N ALA A 42 6.20 9.14 -6.35
CA ALA A 42 7.55 9.45 -5.87
C ALA A 42 8.62 8.63 -6.60
N GLY A 43 8.37 7.33 -6.80
CA GLY A 43 9.27 6.45 -7.53
C GLY A 43 9.48 6.90 -8.98
N ILE A 44 8.40 7.25 -9.68
CA ILE A 44 8.46 7.79 -11.05
C ILE A 44 9.28 9.09 -11.08
N ALA A 45 9.03 10.01 -10.14
CA ALA A 45 9.76 11.27 -10.07
C ALA A 45 11.27 11.05 -9.89
N ILE A 46 11.68 10.15 -8.98
CA ILE A 46 13.08 9.80 -8.73
C ILE A 46 13.72 9.20 -10.01
N ILE A 47 13.04 8.27 -10.68
CA ILE A 47 13.54 7.67 -11.93
C ILE A 47 13.69 8.74 -13.01
N SER A 48 12.73 9.64 -13.13
CA SER A 48 12.78 10.74 -14.11
C SER A 48 13.97 11.67 -13.88
N ILE A 49 14.21 12.06 -12.63
CA ILE A 49 15.39 12.90 -12.28
C ILE A 49 16.70 12.15 -12.56
N SER A 50 16.75 10.85 -12.25
CA SER A 50 17.92 10.02 -12.54
C SER A 50 18.22 9.91 -14.04
N SER A 51 17.20 9.90 -14.89
CA SER A 51 17.35 9.85 -16.35
C SER A 51 17.93 11.13 -16.96
N LEU A 52 17.79 12.26 -16.26
CA LEU A 52 18.36 13.55 -16.69
C LEU A 52 19.88 13.66 -16.44
N GLY A 53 20.48 12.67 -15.78
CA GLY A 53 21.91 12.63 -15.52
C GLY A 53 22.41 13.59 -14.43
N THR A 54 21.51 14.23 -13.70
CA THR A 54 21.83 15.20 -12.63
C THR A 54 22.18 14.53 -11.30
N VAL A 55 21.85 13.25 -11.17
CA VAL A 55 22.08 12.44 -9.95
C VAL A 55 22.68 11.08 -10.33
N PRO A 56 23.34 10.39 -9.38
CA PRO A 56 23.93 9.08 -9.63
C PRO A 56 22.90 8.05 -10.11
N ARG A 57 23.27 7.18 -11.02
CA ARG A 57 22.37 6.15 -11.60
C ARG A 57 21.74 5.21 -10.58
N TRP A 58 22.38 4.97 -9.44
CA TRP A 58 21.84 4.12 -8.39
C TRP A 58 20.53 4.67 -7.77
N THR A 59 20.28 5.99 -7.89
CA THR A 59 19.02 6.59 -7.43
C THR A 59 17.81 6.07 -8.17
N ALA A 60 17.98 5.61 -9.43
CA ALA A 60 16.91 4.95 -10.17
C ALA A 60 16.44 3.65 -9.49
N LEU A 61 17.34 2.93 -8.80
CA LEU A 61 16.98 1.76 -8.01
C LEU A 61 16.06 2.12 -6.84
N VAL A 62 16.33 3.24 -6.16
CA VAL A 62 15.46 3.75 -5.09
C VAL A 62 14.05 4.04 -5.63
N GLY A 63 13.98 4.67 -6.81
CA GLY A 63 12.69 4.90 -7.49
C GLY A 63 11.97 3.60 -7.84
N ALA A 64 12.69 2.60 -8.36
CA ALA A 64 12.10 1.30 -8.69
C ALA A 64 11.59 0.57 -7.44
N VAL A 65 12.33 0.60 -6.34
CA VAL A 65 11.90 0.03 -5.04
C VAL A 65 10.66 0.74 -4.52
N SER A 66 10.58 2.07 -4.65
CA SER A 66 9.40 2.85 -4.26
C SER A 66 8.17 2.45 -5.08
N CYS A 67 8.31 2.30 -6.41
CA CYS A 67 7.23 1.83 -7.28
C CYS A 67 6.78 0.41 -6.89
N GLY A 68 7.72 -0.50 -6.67
CA GLY A 68 7.44 -1.88 -6.23
C GLY A 68 6.73 -1.92 -4.88
N GLY A 69 7.16 -1.10 -3.93
CA GLY A 69 6.51 -0.92 -2.63
C GLY A 69 5.07 -0.41 -2.76
N GLY A 70 4.86 0.58 -3.63
CA GLY A 70 3.52 1.08 -3.94
C GLY A 70 2.61 0.02 -4.55
N ALA A 71 3.11 -0.75 -5.52
CA ALA A 71 2.36 -1.83 -6.14
C ALA A 71 1.98 -2.93 -5.13
N LEU A 72 2.92 -3.33 -4.28
CA LEU A 72 2.67 -4.29 -3.20
C LEU A 72 1.62 -3.78 -2.21
N LEU A 73 1.70 -2.50 -1.84
CA LEU A 73 0.75 -1.88 -0.92
C LEU A 73 -0.66 -1.81 -1.52
N ALA A 74 -0.78 -1.48 -2.81
CA ALA A 74 -2.05 -1.50 -3.53
C ALA A 74 -2.68 -2.89 -3.54
N TRP A 75 -1.88 -3.91 -3.85
CA TRP A 75 -2.35 -5.31 -3.79
C TRP A 75 -2.80 -5.70 -2.38
N ARG A 76 -2.05 -5.33 -1.35
CA ARG A 76 -2.42 -5.58 0.05
C ARG A 76 -3.69 -4.84 0.48
N ALA A 77 -3.92 -3.63 -0.02
CA ALA A 77 -5.13 -2.87 0.24
C ALA A 77 -6.38 -3.62 -0.27
N VAL A 78 -6.33 -4.12 -1.50
CA VAL A 78 -7.43 -4.90 -2.10
C VAL A 78 -7.62 -6.24 -1.38
N ALA A 79 -6.54 -6.97 -1.10
CA ALA A 79 -6.59 -8.24 -0.39
C ALA A 79 -7.09 -8.07 1.06
N GLY A 80 -6.73 -6.97 1.71
CA GLY A 80 -7.20 -6.61 3.05
C GLY A 80 -8.69 -6.29 3.06
N TRP A 81 -9.12 -5.44 2.13
CA TRP A 81 -10.54 -5.14 1.94
C TRP A 81 -11.38 -6.40 1.76
N ALA A 82 -10.96 -7.30 0.87
CA ALA A 82 -11.68 -8.54 0.60
C ALA A 82 -11.77 -9.46 1.82
N ARG A 83 -10.72 -9.52 2.65
CA ARG A 83 -10.72 -10.31 3.90
C ARG A 83 -11.67 -9.75 4.94
N VAL A 84 -11.66 -8.44 5.15
CA VAL A 84 -12.55 -7.76 6.10
C VAL A 84 -14.00 -7.91 5.65
N GLU A 85 -14.29 -7.69 4.37
CA GLU A 85 -15.64 -7.80 3.83
C GLU A 85 -16.21 -9.22 3.99
N ARG A 86 -15.38 -10.26 3.73
CA ARG A 86 -15.79 -11.65 4.00
C ARG A 86 -16.03 -11.92 5.47
N ALA A 87 -15.19 -11.40 6.37
CA ALA A 87 -15.37 -11.59 7.81
C ALA A 87 -16.68 -10.96 8.29
N LEU A 88 -17.02 -9.77 7.80
CA LEU A 88 -18.29 -9.11 8.09
C LEU A 88 -19.48 -9.94 7.62
N ARG A 89 -19.44 -10.45 6.39
CA ARG A 89 -20.52 -11.28 5.80
C ARG A 89 -20.70 -12.61 6.53
N LEU A 90 -19.61 -13.19 7.00
CA LEU A 90 -19.63 -14.48 7.73
C LEU A 90 -19.79 -14.29 9.25
N ARG A 91 -19.95 -13.06 9.74
CA ARG A 91 -20.04 -12.71 11.18
C ARG A 91 -18.87 -13.26 12.00
N LYS A 92 -17.66 -13.31 11.38
CA LYS A 92 -16.44 -13.74 12.03
C LYS A 92 -15.66 -12.56 12.62
N ALA A 93 -14.77 -12.85 13.55
CA ALA A 93 -13.86 -11.84 14.09
C ALA A 93 -13.05 -11.17 12.96
N LEU A 94 -12.87 -9.85 13.06
CA LEU A 94 -12.09 -9.09 12.09
C LEU A 94 -10.62 -9.51 12.15
N PRO A 95 -9.93 -9.60 11.00
CA PRO A 95 -8.51 -9.86 10.97
C PRO A 95 -7.73 -8.73 11.66
N SER A 96 -6.61 -9.07 12.31
CA SER A 96 -5.74 -8.10 12.97
C SER A 96 -5.20 -7.05 11.98
N PRO A 97 -4.92 -5.80 12.42
CA PRO A 97 -4.46 -4.71 11.55
C PRO A 97 -2.96 -4.83 11.20
N LEU A 98 -2.54 -5.98 10.65
CA LEU A 98 -1.17 -6.24 10.20
C LEU A 98 -0.68 -5.21 9.16
N ALA A 99 -1.60 -4.62 8.40
CA ALA A 99 -1.27 -3.62 7.39
C ALA A 99 -0.65 -2.35 8.00
N LEU A 100 -1.14 -1.90 9.17
CA LEU A 100 -0.61 -0.73 9.86
C LEU A 100 0.84 -0.94 10.31
N ALA A 101 1.12 -2.08 10.95
CA ALA A 101 2.47 -2.41 11.39
C ALA A 101 3.45 -2.56 10.22
N THR A 102 3.01 -3.16 9.12
CA THR A 102 3.82 -3.32 7.91
C THR A 102 4.15 -1.96 7.28
N LEU A 103 3.18 -1.05 7.20
CA LEU A 103 3.42 0.29 6.67
C LEU A 103 4.35 1.10 7.58
N ALA A 104 4.10 1.08 8.89
CA ALA A 104 4.94 1.79 9.84
C ALA A 104 6.39 1.28 9.76
N GLY A 105 6.59 -0.03 9.72
CA GLY A 105 7.91 -0.63 9.53
C GLY A 105 8.58 -0.19 8.21
N GLY A 106 7.83 -0.19 7.11
CA GLY A 106 8.33 0.28 5.81
C GLY A 106 8.76 1.75 5.81
N VAL A 107 7.97 2.61 6.44
CA VAL A 107 8.29 4.04 6.58
C VAL A 107 9.55 4.25 7.43
N ILE A 108 9.68 3.53 8.55
CA ILE A 108 10.85 3.62 9.43
C ILE A 108 12.11 3.17 8.69
N VAL A 109 12.04 2.04 7.97
CA VAL A 109 13.19 1.53 7.19
C VAL A 109 13.59 2.51 6.09
N LEU A 110 12.62 3.06 5.37
CA LEU A 110 12.90 4.05 4.31
C LEU A 110 13.53 5.32 4.89
N ALA A 111 13.01 5.83 6.00
CA ALA A 111 13.56 7.00 6.68
C ALA A 111 15.00 6.75 7.16
N ALA A 112 15.25 5.60 7.79
CA ALA A 112 16.59 5.22 8.24
C ALA A 112 17.59 5.13 7.07
N LEU A 113 17.15 4.55 5.95
CA LEU A 113 17.97 4.46 4.74
C LEU A 113 18.31 5.84 4.18
N MET A 114 17.34 6.76 4.13
CA MET A 114 17.56 8.13 3.65
C MET A 114 18.48 8.92 4.57
N ILE A 115 18.35 8.77 5.87
CA ILE A 115 19.26 9.36 6.85
C ILE A 115 20.69 8.84 6.63
N ALA A 116 20.85 7.52 6.48
CA ALA A 116 22.17 6.91 6.25
C ALA A 116 22.83 7.44 4.96
N VAL A 117 22.06 7.53 3.87
CA VAL A 117 22.54 8.12 2.60
C VAL A 117 22.97 9.57 2.79
N GLY A 118 22.16 10.39 3.47
CA GLY A 118 22.46 11.79 3.75
C GLY A 118 23.73 11.97 4.58
N VAL A 119 23.91 11.12 5.60
CA VAL A 119 25.14 11.14 6.43
C VAL A 119 26.38 10.75 5.61
N VAL A 120 26.28 9.71 4.79
CA VAL A 120 27.39 9.28 3.92
C VAL A 120 27.78 10.39 2.94
N GLU A 121 26.82 11.08 2.32
CA GLU A 121 27.10 12.19 1.41
C GLU A 121 27.74 13.38 2.14
N LEU A 122 27.32 13.66 3.37
CA LEU A 122 27.89 14.75 4.18
C LEU A 122 29.35 14.46 4.60
N LEU A 123 29.70 13.18 4.80
CA LEU A 123 31.04 12.74 5.23
C LEU A 123 32.00 12.47 4.04
N ARG A 124 31.50 12.54 2.81
CA ARG A 124 32.36 12.45 1.63
C ARG A 124 33.23 13.72 1.53
N PRO A 125 34.55 13.55 1.42
CA PRO A 125 35.47 14.68 1.23
C PRO A 125 35.25 15.36 -0.13
#